data_a02a809e45b26df9b7d1ff2592736576
#
_entry.id   a02a809e45b26df9b7d1ff2592736576
#
_cell.length_a   1.000
_cell.length_b   1.000
_cell.length_c   1.000
_cell.angle_alpha   90.00
_cell.angle_beta   90.00
_cell.angle_gamma   90.00
#
_symmetry.space_group_name_H-M   'P 1'
#
loop_
_entity.id
_entity.type
_entity.pdbx_description
1 polymer ?
#
loop_
_entity_poly.entity_id
_entity_poly.type
_entity_poly.pdbx_seq_one_letter_code
_entity_poly.pdbx_strand_id
1 'polypeptide(L)'
;RLPARGPNGLRHRARRWPGKVPAGRVEENAVVGGVDFLPTIAALAGVKVPASVVPDGEDRSALWLGGAATPRQAPLHWEWISGVQGPQDGYQPPPLCVRDGDWKLFVDHAGKNAQLFDIPKDPGEHHDVAAQHPEVVKTLTAKALAWAKTLPASPARDKFIANGQSKGTAKAAPAKPKKNYDRPKIFATWDKDKDGYLSKDEFIPHMSDQADAPGRFIRFDKDKDGRLSQEEFVRAGN
;
A
#
# COMPACT_ATOMS: atom_id res chain seq x y z
N ARG A 1 5.23 1.61 -21.56
CA ARG A 1 4.52 0.54 -20.83
C ARG A 1 5.21 0.40 -19.48
N LEU A 2 4.49 0.58 -18.38
CA LEU A 2 4.98 0.20 -17.05
C LEU A 2 5.05 -1.33 -17.01
N PRO A 3 6.12 -1.93 -16.45
CA PRO A 3 6.19 -3.37 -16.30
C PRO A 3 5.04 -3.88 -15.44
N ALA A 4 4.55 -5.08 -15.78
CA ALA A 4 3.51 -5.75 -15.02
C ALA A 4 3.95 -5.91 -13.55
N ARG A 5 2.99 -5.97 -12.63
CA ARG A 5 3.26 -6.32 -11.23
C ARG A 5 3.97 -7.68 -11.23
N GLY A 6 5.14 -7.76 -10.63
CA GLY A 6 5.77 -9.02 -10.34
C GLY A 6 4.87 -9.87 -9.43
N PRO A 7 5.07 -11.19 -9.37
CA PRO A 7 4.23 -12.13 -8.64
C PRO A 7 4.06 -11.79 -7.15
N ASN A 8 4.93 -10.96 -6.58
CA ASN A 8 4.98 -10.63 -5.16
C ASN A 8 4.47 -9.22 -4.81
N GLY A 9 3.68 -8.57 -5.68
CA GLY A 9 3.13 -7.24 -5.40
C GLY A 9 4.16 -6.10 -5.29
N LEU A 10 5.44 -6.38 -5.47
CA LEU A 10 6.53 -5.41 -5.42
C LEU A 10 6.36 -4.37 -6.52
N ARG A 11 6.43 -3.10 -6.14
CA ARG A 11 6.40 -2.00 -7.11
C ARG A 11 7.76 -1.86 -7.75
N HIS A 12 7.90 -2.32 -8.98
CA HIS A 12 9.10 -2.06 -9.77
C HIS A 12 9.15 -0.58 -10.15
N ARG A 13 10.29 0.07 -9.88
CA ARG A 13 10.55 1.43 -10.36
C ARG A 13 11.45 1.33 -11.59
N ALA A 14 10.92 1.70 -12.75
CA ALA A 14 11.70 1.80 -13.97
C ALA A 14 12.43 3.15 -14.01
N ARG A 15 13.72 3.12 -14.35
CA ARG A 15 14.56 4.30 -14.56
C ARG A 15 15.10 4.23 -15.97
N ARG A 16 15.11 5.35 -16.64
CA ARG A 16 15.66 5.44 -17.98
C ARG A 16 16.51 6.71 -18.11
N TRP A 17 17.79 6.49 -18.38
CA TRP A 17 18.73 7.56 -18.73
C TRP A 17 19.72 6.97 -19.75
N PRO A 18 19.45 7.12 -21.07
CA PRO A 18 20.28 6.55 -22.12
C PRO A 18 21.73 6.98 -21.95
N GLY A 19 22.68 6.05 -22.09
CA GLY A 19 24.09 6.27 -21.91
C GLY A 19 24.62 6.41 -20.47
N LYS A 20 23.72 6.45 -19.47
CA LYS A 20 24.09 6.55 -18.05
C LYS A 20 23.56 5.37 -17.22
N VAL A 21 22.33 4.94 -17.46
CA VAL A 21 21.72 3.82 -16.75
C VAL A 21 21.74 2.59 -17.66
N PRO A 22 22.33 1.46 -17.24
CA PRO A 22 22.34 0.22 -18.00
C PRO A 22 20.91 -0.27 -18.30
N ALA A 23 20.67 -0.65 -19.54
CA ALA A 23 19.38 -1.22 -19.94
C ALA A 23 19.20 -2.64 -19.41
N GLY A 24 17.96 -3.01 -19.10
CA GLY A 24 17.58 -4.38 -18.73
C GLY A 24 18.03 -4.85 -17.35
N ARG A 25 18.69 -4.00 -16.55
CA ARG A 25 19.11 -4.37 -15.20
C ARG A 25 17.92 -4.37 -14.25
N VAL A 26 17.77 -5.43 -13.49
CA VAL A 26 16.87 -5.57 -12.36
C VAL A 26 17.69 -5.62 -11.07
N GLU A 27 17.30 -4.86 -10.06
CA GLU A 27 17.90 -4.87 -8.73
C GLU A 27 16.82 -5.26 -7.71
N GLU A 28 16.99 -6.41 -7.07
CA GLU A 28 15.98 -7.01 -6.20
C GLU A 28 16.27 -6.79 -4.71
N ASN A 29 17.53 -6.47 -4.35
CA ASN A 29 17.95 -6.41 -2.95
C ASN A 29 18.05 -4.99 -2.40
N ALA A 30 18.01 -3.97 -3.27
CA ALA A 30 18.15 -2.60 -2.85
C ALA A 30 16.90 -2.03 -2.22
N VAL A 31 17.01 -1.49 -1.03
CA VAL A 31 15.94 -0.75 -0.35
C VAL A 31 16.05 0.73 -0.70
N VAL A 32 15.02 1.27 -1.37
CA VAL A 32 14.93 2.68 -1.79
C VAL A 32 13.57 3.24 -1.36
N GLY A 33 13.58 4.36 -0.65
CA GLY A 33 12.39 5.12 -0.26
C GLY A 33 12.15 6.37 -1.11
N GLY A 34 10.98 7.00 -0.99
CA GLY A 34 10.70 8.29 -1.61
C GLY A 34 11.59 9.41 -1.07
N VAL A 35 11.99 9.31 0.19
CA VAL A 35 12.89 10.24 0.89
C VAL A 35 14.29 10.30 0.26
N ASP A 36 14.71 9.23 -0.44
CA ASP A 36 16.02 9.16 -1.09
C ASP A 36 16.10 9.98 -2.41
N PHE A 37 14.96 10.43 -2.93
CA PHE A 37 14.96 11.12 -4.23
C PHE A 37 15.69 12.46 -4.18
N LEU A 38 15.48 13.25 -3.13
CA LEU A 38 16.14 14.56 -3.04
C LEU A 38 17.67 14.43 -3.04
N PRO A 39 18.31 13.70 -2.12
CA PRO A 39 19.76 13.57 -2.12
C PRO A 39 20.29 12.87 -3.39
N THR A 40 19.58 11.87 -3.89
CA THR A 40 20.00 11.14 -5.12
C THR A 40 19.94 12.02 -6.36
N ILE A 41 18.87 12.78 -6.56
CA ILE A 41 18.74 13.66 -7.73
C ILE A 41 19.75 14.80 -7.65
N ALA A 42 19.97 15.38 -6.46
CA ALA A 42 20.97 16.40 -6.25
C ALA A 42 22.38 15.89 -6.63
N ALA A 43 22.75 14.70 -6.16
CA ALA A 43 24.04 14.07 -6.52
C ALA A 43 24.16 13.81 -8.03
N LEU A 44 23.11 13.30 -8.69
CA LEU A 44 23.09 13.05 -10.13
C LEU A 44 23.19 14.35 -10.95
N ALA A 45 22.65 15.44 -10.43
CA ALA A 45 22.74 16.77 -11.05
C ALA A 45 24.04 17.52 -10.72
N GLY A 46 24.89 16.97 -9.86
CA GLY A 46 26.10 17.66 -9.38
C GLY A 46 25.80 18.88 -8.48
N VAL A 47 24.62 18.93 -7.88
CA VAL A 47 24.15 20.01 -7.02
C VAL A 47 24.28 19.60 -5.55
N LYS A 48 24.82 20.48 -4.73
CA LYS A 48 24.86 20.26 -3.27
C LYS A 48 23.51 20.63 -2.65
N VAL A 49 22.96 19.73 -1.82
CA VAL A 49 21.82 20.08 -0.98
C VAL A 49 22.26 21.15 0.03
N PRO A 50 21.52 22.27 0.19
CA PRO A 50 21.88 23.32 1.16
C PRO A 50 22.04 22.76 2.57
N ALA A 51 23.02 23.26 3.31
CA ALA A 51 23.28 22.78 4.68
C ALA A 51 22.10 22.99 5.65
N SER A 52 21.19 23.91 5.33
CA SER A 52 19.94 24.14 6.08
C SER A 52 18.87 23.05 5.86
N VAL A 53 19.07 22.17 4.85
CA VAL A 53 18.16 21.07 4.52
C VAL A 53 18.85 19.76 4.88
N VAL A 54 18.30 19.07 5.88
CA VAL A 54 18.75 17.73 6.27
C VAL A 54 17.79 16.73 5.64
N PRO A 55 18.21 16.00 4.59
CA PRO A 55 17.36 15.00 3.97
C PRO A 55 17.10 13.83 4.92
N ASP A 56 15.87 13.33 4.97
CA ASP A 56 15.55 12.06 5.68
C ASP A 56 16.06 10.81 4.94
N GLY A 57 16.48 10.97 3.69
CA GLY A 57 16.95 9.89 2.83
C GLY A 57 18.44 9.93 2.57
N GLU A 58 18.90 8.90 1.87
CA GLU A 58 20.30 8.72 1.52
C GLU A 58 20.51 8.87 0.01
N ASP A 59 21.71 9.31 -0.38
CA ASP A 59 22.11 9.31 -1.78
C ASP A 59 22.23 7.87 -2.30
N ARG A 60 21.44 7.55 -3.30
CA ARG A 60 21.42 6.26 -4.02
C ARG A 60 21.86 6.41 -5.48
N SER A 61 22.58 7.49 -5.83
CA SER A 61 22.98 7.79 -7.19
C SER A 61 23.86 6.69 -7.81
N ALA A 62 24.79 6.13 -7.07
CA ALA A 62 25.61 5.00 -7.53
C ALA A 62 24.74 3.79 -7.92
N LEU A 63 23.76 3.42 -7.09
CA LEU A 63 22.80 2.36 -7.40
C LEU A 63 21.97 2.71 -8.64
N TRP A 64 21.54 3.97 -8.80
CA TRP A 64 20.74 4.41 -9.93
C TRP A 64 21.51 4.39 -11.25
N LEU A 65 22.81 4.60 -11.20
CA LEU A 65 23.71 4.50 -12.36
C LEU A 65 24.16 3.06 -12.65
N GLY A 66 23.68 2.07 -11.91
CA GLY A 66 24.00 0.67 -12.15
C GLY A 66 25.11 0.10 -11.26
N GLY A 67 25.53 0.84 -10.25
CA GLY A 67 26.45 0.33 -9.21
C GLY A 67 25.80 -0.71 -8.30
N ALA A 68 26.57 -1.31 -7.42
CA ALA A 68 26.10 -2.30 -6.46
C ALA A 68 25.12 -1.69 -5.46
N ALA A 69 24.18 -2.51 -5.00
CA ALA A 69 23.33 -2.14 -3.86
C ALA A 69 24.19 -2.10 -2.58
N THR A 70 24.12 -1.00 -1.85
CA THR A 70 24.70 -0.87 -0.53
C THR A 70 23.61 -0.92 0.54
N PRO A 71 23.84 -1.53 1.71
CA PRO A 71 22.90 -1.47 2.81
C PRO A 71 22.58 -0.02 3.20
N ARG A 72 21.36 0.21 3.67
CA ARG A 72 21.00 1.52 4.23
C ARG A 72 21.72 1.73 5.57
N GLN A 73 22.11 2.99 5.82
CA GLN A 73 22.67 3.39 7.11
C GLN A 73 21.56 3.80 8.10
N ALA A 74 20.47 4.40 7.57
CA ALA A 74 19.34 4.86 8.36
C ALA A 74 18.06 4.07 8.01
N PRO A 75 17.22 3.75 9.00
CA PRO A 75 15.93 3.12 8.78
C PRO A 75 15.01 4.00 7.93
N LEU A 76 14.05 3.38 7.24
CA LEU A 76 12.91 4.06 6.65
C LEU A 76 11.75 4.09 7.63
N HIS A 77 11.08 5.24 7.73
CA HIS A 77 9.94 5.44 8.60
C HIS A 77 8.72 5.93 7.82
N TRP A 78 7.53 5.56 8.28
CA TRP A 78 6.26 6.03 7.75
C TRP A 78 5.26 6.21 8.87
N GLU A 79 4.35 7.18 8.69
CA GLU A 79 3.18 7.38 9.51
C GLU A 79 1.94 7.51 8.62
N TRP A 80 0.85 6.86 9.01
CA TRP A 80 -0.46 6.99 8.38
C TRP A 80 -1.44 7.58 9.39
N ILE A 81 -1.87 8.82 9.17
CA ILE A 81 -2.81 9.55 10.02
C ILE A 81 -4.21 9.70 9.41
N SER A 82 -4.41 9.23 8.21
CA SER A 82 -5.72 9.21 7.56
C SER A 82 -6.19 7.77 7.44
N GLY A 83 -7.50 7.55 7.60
CA GLY A 83 -8.11 6.24 7.49
C GLY A 83 -7.89 5.62 6.10
N VAL A 84 -6.65 5.20 5.85
CA VAL A 84 -6.38 4.28 4.75
C VAL A 84 -7.21 3.06 5.08
N GLN A 85 -8.32 2.91 4.39
CA GLN A 85 -9.07 1.69 4.47
C GLN A 85 -8.14 0.59 4.00
N GLY A 86 -7.82 -0.31 4.91
CA GLY A 86 -7.15 -1.56 4.61
C GLY A 86 -7.95 -2.37 3.59
N PRO A 87 -7.51 -3.60 3.29
CA PRO A 87 -8.27 -4.51 2.47
C PRO A 87 -9.72 -4.61 2.97
N GLN A 88 -10.62 -5.02 2.11
CA GLN A 88 -12.09 -4.98 2.31
C GLN A 88 -12.61 -5.63 3.60
N ASP A 89 -11.74 -6.31 4.34
CA ASP A 89 -12.00 -6.92 5.66
C ASP A 89 -11.96 -5.93 6.84
N GLY A 90 -11.65 -4.65 6.58
CA GLY A 90 -11.56 -3.61 7.60
C GLY A 90 -10.27 -3.64 8.42
N TYR A 91 -9.27 -4.43 8.04
CA TYR A 91 -7.97 -4.42 8.68
C TYR A 91 -7.26 -3.07 8.45
N GLN A 92 -6.80 -2.46 9.53
CA GLN A 92 -5.97 -1.27 9.51
C GLN A 92 -4.66 -1.60 10.24
N PRO A 93 -3.51 -1.51 9.56
CA PRO A 93 -2.23 -1.69 10.23
C PRO A 93 -2.02 -0.59 11.27
N PRO A 94 -1.22 -0.84 12.31
CA PRO A 94 -0.79 0.21 13.23
C PRO A 94 -0.15 1.38 12.47
N PRO A 95 -0.35 2.63 12.94
CA PRO A 95 -0.05 3.84 12.15
C PRO A 95 1.43 4.13 11.91
N LEU A 96 2.32 3.68 12.78
CA LEU A 96 3.77 3.83 12.60
C LEU A 96 4.35 2.61 11.96
N CYS A 97 5.29 2.83 11.04
CA CYS A 97 6.07 1.76 10.44
C CYS A 97 7.54 2.14 10.41
N VAL A 98 8.40 1.17 10.68
CA VAL A 98 9.85 1.28 10.50
C VAL A 98 10.37 0.07 9.72
N ARG A 99 11.22 0.31 8.73
CA ARG A 99 12.00 -0.72 8.05
C ARG A 99 13.49 -0.49 8.32
N ASP A 100 14.14 -1.48 8.90
CA ASP A 100 15.57 -1.47 9.21
C ASP A 100 16.18 -2.80 8.77
N GLY A 101 17.05 -2.76 7.80
CA GLY A 101 17.58 -3.95 7.15
C GLY A 101 16.46 -4.84 6.59
N ASP A 102 16.44 -6.10 7.04
CA ASP A 102 15.49 -7.12 6.62
C ASP A 102 14.14 -7.02 7.33
N TRP A 103 14.09 -6.30 8.44
CA TRP A 103 12.92 -6.24 9.30
C TRP A 103 12.02 -5.06 8.98
N LYS A 104 10.71 -5.30 9.02
CA LYS A 104 9.69 -4.26 8.95
C LYS A 104 8.71 -4.41 10.10
N LEU A 105 8.58 -3.37 10.90
CA LEU A 105 7.70 -3.33 12.05
C LEU A 105 6.59 -2.30 11.84
N PHE A 106 5.37 -2.68 12.18
CA PHE A 106 4.27 -1.76 12.42
C PHE A 106 4.00 -1.68 13.93
N VAL A 107 3.66 -0.48 14.42
CA VAL A 107 3.38 -0.26 15.84
C VAL A 107 2.49 0.97 16.01
N ASP A 108 1.71 1.05 17.06
CA ASP A 108 0.94 2.25 17.38
C ASP A 108 1.78 3.30 18.13
N HIS A 109 1.23 4.51 18.30
CA HIS A 109 1.90 5.61 19.00
C HIS A 109 2.12 5.35 20.49
N ALA A 110 1.47 4.35 21.08
CA ALA A 110 1.69 3.91 22.45
C ALA A 110 2.74 2.79 22.55
N GLY A 111 3.34 2.38 21.44
CA GLY A 111 4.30 1.26 21.39
C GLY A 111 3.65 -0.12 21.54
N LYS A 112 2.34 -0.20 21.27
CA LYS A 112 1.54 -1.43 21.37
C LYS A 112 1.16 -1.94 19.99
N ASN A 113 0.54 -3.12 19.96
CA ASN A 113 0.02 -3.71 18.73
C ASN A 113 1.11 -3.91 17.65
N ALA A 114 2.30 -4.26 18.09
CA ALA A 114 3.42 -4.47 17.20
C ALA A 114 3.20 -5.68 16.28
N GLN A 115 3.52 -5.52 15.01
CA GLN A 115 3.55 -6.58 14.00
C GLN A 115 4.92 -6.53 13.30
N LEU A 116 5.61 -7.66 13.23
CA LEU A 116 6.96 -7.75 12.68
C LEU A 116 6.99 -8.70 11.48
N PHE A 117 7.67 -8.29 10.42
CA PHE A 117 7.82 -9.06 9.18
C PHE A 117 9.28 -9.17 8.77
N ASP A 118 9.69 -10.38 8.36
CA ASP A 118 10.99 -10.67 7.74
C ASP A 118 10.84 -10.52 6.22
N ILE A 119 11.17 -9.35 5.69
CA ILE A 119 10.83 -8.98 4.30
C ILE A 119 11.51 -9.87 3.25
N PRO A 120 12.79 -10.29 3.39
CA PRO A 120 13.38 -11.25 2.46
C PRO A 120 12.64 -12.59 2.37
N LYS A 121 12.10 -13.08 3.49
CA LYS A 121 11.37 -14.35 3.52
C LYS A 121 9.87 -14.19 3.23
N ASP A 122 9.31 -13.05 3.62
CA ASP A 122 7.89 -12.73 3.47
C ASP A 122 7.68 -11.33 2.89
N PRO A 123 7.98 -11.12 1.60
CA PRO A 123 7.83 -9.80 0.95
C PRO A 123 6.36 -9.35 0.85
N GLY A 124 5.41 -10.26 1.09
CA GLY A 124 3.97 -10.00 1.09
C GLY A 124 3.42 -9.61 2.47
N GLU A 125 4.24 -9.68 3.53
CA GLU A 125 3.82 -9.32 4.89
C GLU A 125 2.59 -10.14 5.36
N HIS A 126 2.62 -11.46 5.09
CA HIS A 126 1.51 -12.35 5.45
C HIS A 126 1.66 -12.99 6.83
N HIS A 127 2.90 -13.09 7.35
CA HIS A 127 3.20 -13.82 8.57
C HIS A 127 3.83 -12.89 9.61
N ASP A 128 3.06 -12.52 10.62
CA ASP A 128 3.56 -11.76 11.76
C ASP A 128 4.43 -12.66 12.66
N VAL A 129 5.70 -12.30 12.77
CA VAL A 129 6.71 -13.01 13.58
C VAL A 129 7.09 -12.26 14.87
N ALA A 130 6.33 -11.26 15.28
CA ALA A 130 6.65 -10.42 16.46
C ALA A 130 6.85 -11.25 17.73
N ALA A 131 6.05 -12.27 17.96
CA ALA A 131 6.16 -13.15 19.12
C ALA A 131 7.48 -13.97 19.14
N GLN A 132 8.07 -14.21 17.97
CA GLN A 132 9.29 -15.01 17.81
C GLN A 132 10.56 -14.17 17.98
N HIS A 133 10.46 -12.84 17.82
CA HIS A 133 11.60 -11.91 17.82
C HIS A 133 11.39 -10.69 18.74
N PRO A 134 11.15 -10.90 20.06
CA PRO A 134 10.78 -9.81 20.98
C PRO A 134 11.84 -8.70 21.08
N GLU A 135 13.14 -9.03 20.97
CA GLU A 135 14.21 -8.04 21.04
C GLU A 135 14.25 -7.16 19.79
N VAL A 136 13.96 -7.72 18.62
CA VAL A 136 13.82 -6.95 17.38
C VAL A 136 12.64 -6.00 17.50
N VAL A 137 11.48 -6.50 17.95
CA VAL A 137 10.28 -5.69 18.20
C VAL A 137 10.59 -4.53 19.13
N LYS A 138 11.24 -4.77 20.26
CA LYS A 138 11.62 -3.74 21.24
C LYS A 138 12.51 -2.66 20.61
N THR A 139 13.54 -3.09 19.88
CA THR A 139 14.50 -2.17 19.24
C THR A 139 13.81 -1.31 18.18
N LEU A 140 13.03 -1.91 17.29
CA LEU A 140 12.36 -1.20 16.21
C LEU A 140 11.21 -0.31 16.71
N THR A 141 10.50 -0.74 17.77
CA THR A 141 9.50 0.10 18.44
C THR A 141 10.14 1.36 19.00
N ALA A 142 11.29 1.23 19.67
CA ALA A 142 12.02 2.38 20.19
C ALA A 142 12.42 3.35 19.06
N LYS A 143 12.92 2.83 17.93
CA LYS A 143 13.25 3.65 16.73
C LYS A 143 12.02 4.36 16.16
N ALA A 144 10.91 3.65 15.99
CA ALA A 144 9.66 4.21 15.45
C ALA A 144 9.12 5.33 16.35
N LEU A 145 9.09 5.11 17.67
CA LEU A 145 8.60 6.11 18.63
C LEU A 145 9.55 7.31 18.75
N ALA A 146 10.87 7.09 18.69
CA ALA A 146 11.84 8.19 18.68
C ALA A 146 11.66 9.09 17.45
N TRP A 147 11.53 8.47 16.26
CA TRP A 147 11.26 9.21 15.03
C TRP A 147 9.90 9.94 15.08
N ALA A 148 8.84 9.31 15.56
CA ALA A 148 7.52 9.94 15.65
C ALA A 148 7.53 11.23 16.48
N LYS A 149 8.41 11.32 17.49
CA LYS A 149 8.59 12.54 18.30
C LYS A 149 9.27 13.69 17.54
N THR A 150 9.98 13.41 16.47
CA THR A 150 10.62 14.45 15.63
C THR A 150 9.67 15.06 14.61
N LEU A 151 8.50 14.45 14.41
CA LEU A 151 7.54 14.93 13.43
C LEU A 151 6.91 16.26 13.88
N PRO A 152 6.64 17.19 12.95
CA PRO A 152 5.98 18.45 13.25
C PRO A 152 4.63 18.24 13.95
N ALA A 153 4.21 19.19 14.81
CA ALA A 153 2.89 19.15 15.39
C ALA A 153 1.81 19.13 14.29
N SER A 154 0.81 18.27 14.46
CA SER A 154 -0.28 18.10 13.50
C SER A 154 -1.60 17.91 14.22
N PRO A 155 -2.54 18.88 14.13
CA PRO A 155 -3.87 18.72 14.72
C PRO A 155 -4.62 17.48 14.19
N ALA A 156 -4.34 17.05 12.96
CA ALA A 156 -4.90 15.83 12.40
C ALA A 156 -4.35 14.59 13.10
N ARG A 157 -3.02 14.54 13.36
CA ARG A 157 -2.37 13.47 14.12
C ARG A 157 -2.91 13.41 15.53
N ASP A 158 -3.02 14.57 16.22
CA ASP A 158 -3.46 14.65 17.61
C ASP A 158 -4.89 14.12 17.75
N LYS A 159 -5.81 14.51 16.85
CA LYS A 159 -7.16 13.97 16.77
C LYS A 159 -7.16 12.47 16.48
N PHE A 160 -6.30 12.05 15.58
CA PHE A 160 -6.14 10.66 15.22
C PHE A 160 -5.70 9.84 16.42
N ILE A 161 -4.70 10.27 17.18
CA ILE A 161 -4.21 9.60 18.39
C ILE A 161 -5.28 9.65 19.50
N ALA A 162 -5.93 10.79 19.74
CA ALA A 162 -6.95 10.97 20.76
C ALA A 162 -8.19 10.11 20.54
N ASN A 163 -8.57 9.85 19.27
CA ASN A 163 -9.68 9.00 18.92
C ASN A 163 -9.41 7.49 19.08
N GLY A 164 -8.27 7.14 19.72
CA GLY A 164 -7.97 5.76 20.07
C GLY A 164 -7.74 4.85 18.86
N GLN A 165 -6.94 5.30 17.94
CA GLN A 165 -6.59 4.61 16.70
C GLN A 165 -5.86 3.28 16.86
N SER A 166 -5.71 2.85 18.07
CA SER A 166 -5.26 1.51 18.39
C SER A 166 -6.37 0.45 18.25
N LYS A 167 -7.35 0.66 17.39
CA LYS A 167 -8.25 -0.44 16.99
C LYS A 167 -7.56 -1.45 16.06
N GLY A 168 -6.25 -1.33 15.87
CA GLY A 168 -5.43 -2.25 15.08
C GLY A 168 -5.21 -3.64 15.68
N THR A 169 -5.75 -3.93 16.84
CA THR A 169 -5.84 -5.28 17.39
C THR A 169 -7.27 -5.73 17.60
N ALA A 170 -8.17 -5.27 16.81
CA ALA A 170 -9.32 -6.10 16.64
C ALA A 170 -8.79 -7.42 16.04
N LYS A 171 -8.60 -8.47 16.84
CA LYS A 171 -9.10 -9.79 16.52
C LYS A 171 -10.12 -9.55 15.42
N ALA A 172 -9.87 -10.02 14.18
CA ALA A 172 -10.72 -9.76 13.04
C ALA A 172 -12.15 -9.57 13.53
N ALA A 173 -12.63 -8.32 13.52
CA ALA A 173 -14.00 -8.10 13.96
C ALA A 173 -14.80 -9.04 13.08
N PRO A 174 -15.70 -9.86 13.64
CA PRO A 174 -16.43 -10.80 12.83
C PRO A 174 -16.91 -10.01 11.64
N ALA A 175 -16.49 -10.40 10.46
CA ALA A 175 -16.76 -9.68 9.22
C ALA A 175 -18.20 -9.23 9.33
N LYS A 176 -18.48 -7.91 9.25
CA LYS A 176 -19.87 -7.44 9.26
C LYS A 176 -20.56 -8.35 8.29
N PRO A 177 -21.63 -9.05 8.66
CA PRO A 177 -22.20 -10.07 7.81
C PRO A 177 -22.30 -9.41 6.43
N LYS A 178 -21.62 -9.97 5.44
CA LYS A 178 -21.68 -9.47 4.06
C LYS A 178 -23.17 -9.31 3.85
N LYS A 179 -23.66 -8.09 3.63
CA LYS A 179 -25.08 -7.93 3.31
C LYS A 179 -25.31 -8.89 2.18
N ASN A 180 -26.01 -9.96 2.49
CA ASN A 180 -26.24 -11.02 1.53
C ASN A 180 -27.22 -10.42 0.52
N TYR A 181 -26.65 -9.69 -0.44
CA TYR A 181 -27.43 -9.16 -1.54
C TYR A 181 -27.88 -10.37 -2.34
N ASP A 182 -29.17 -10.59 -2.37
CA ASP A 182 -29.79 -11.56 -3.31
C ASP A 182 -29.56 -11.01 -4.73
N ARG A 183 -28.35 -11.25 -5.24
CA ARG A 183 -27.91 -10.71 -6.52
C ARG A 183 -28.76 -11.18 -7.69
N PRO A 184 -29.22 -12.45 -7.74
CA PRO A 184 -30.22 -12.86 -8.71
C PRO A 184 -31.49 -12.00 -8.70
N LYS A 185 -31.98 -11.68 -7.50
CA LYS A 185 -33.16 -10.83 -7.35
C LYS A 185 -32.88 -9.37 -7.74
N ILE A 186 -31.72 -8.86 -7.41
CA ILE A 186 -31.27 -7.53 -7.82
C ILE A 186 -31.17 -7.46 -9.34
N PHE A 187 -30.54 -8.44 -9.99
CA PHE A 187 -30.45 -8.56 -11.43
C PHE A 187 -31.84 -8.48 -12.07
N ALA A 188 -32.77 -9.32 -11.64
CA ALA A 188 -34.13 -9.33 -12.15
C ALA A 188 -34.91 -8.01 -11.93
N THR A 189 -34.48 -7.20 -10.95
CA THR A 189 -35.08 -5.87 -10.69
C THR A 189 -34.49 -4.81 -11.60
N TRP A 190 -33.21 -4.94 -11.98
CA TRP A 190 -32.49 -3.98 -12.82
C TRP A 190 -32.68 -4.25 -14.32
N ASP A 191 -32.86 -5.50 -14.71
CA ASP A 191 -33.24 -5.94 -16.06
C ASP A 191 -34.70 -5.50 -16.33
N LYS A 192 -34.84 -4.28 -16.87
CA LYS A 192 -36.15 -3.65 -17.07
C LYS A 192 -36.87 -4.14 -18.30
N ASP A 193 -36.12 -4.40 -19.36
CA ASP A 193 -36.67 -4.87 -20.63
C ASP A 193 -36.81 -6.41 -20.65
N LYS A 194 -36.28 -7.10 -19.63
CA LYS A 194 -36.36 -8.54 -19.41
C LYS A 194 -35.72 -9.35 -20.54
N ASP A 195 -34.65 -8.82 -21.12
CA ASP A 195 -33.89 -9.52 -22.17
C ASP A 195 -32.90 -10.55 -21.61
N GLY A 196 -32.76 -10.62 -20.25
CA GLY A 196 -31.88 -11.56 -19.55
C GLY A 196 -30.44 -11.05 -19.40
N TYR A 197 -30.20 -9.79 -19.73
CA TYR A 197 -28.91 -9.10 -19.59
C TYR A 197 -29.10 -7.74 -18.91
N LEU A 198 -28.02 -7.15 -18.39
CA LEU A 198 -28.02 -5.76 -17.98
C LEU A 198 -27.21 -4.94 -18.98
N SER A 199 -27.83 -4.01 -19.61
CA SER A 199 -27.18 -2.96 -20.39
C SER A 199 -26.49 -1.95 -19.48
N LYS A 200 -25.62 -1.09 -20.04
CA LYS A 200 -25.01 0.02 -19.28
C LYS A 200 -26.06 0.97 -18.71
N ASP A 201 -27.14 1.21 -19.46
CA ASP A 201 -28.19 2.12 -19.06
C ASP A 201 -29.05 1.56 -17.90
N GLU A 202 -29.07 0.26 -17.75
CA GLU A 202 -29.74 -0.41 -16.62
C GLU A 202 -28.82 -0.58 -15.41
N PHE A 203 -27.52 -0.79 -15.62
CA PHE A 203 -26.55 -1.00 -14.55
C PHE A 203 -26.09 0.30 -13.88
N ILE A 204 -25.68 1.29 -14.67
CA ILE A 204 -25.02 2.51 -14.17
C ILE A 204 -25.89 3.28 -13.16
N PRO A 205 -27.20 3.52 -13.38
CA PRO A 205 -28.02 4.30 -12.46
C PRO A 205 -28.12 3.74 -11.04
N HIS A 206 -27.86 2.45 -10.88
CA HIS A 206 -27.93 1.78 -9.57
C HIS A 206 -26.60 1.79 -8.79
N MET A 207 -25.54 2.34 -9.35
CA MET A 207 -24.26 2.46 -8.70
C MET A 207 -24.19 3.70 -7.82
N SER A 208 -23.69 3.55 -6.59
CA SER A 208 -23.50 4.66 -5.66
C SER A 208 -22.38 5.61 -6.09
N ASP A 209 -21.39 5.11 -6.83
CA ASP A 209 -20.30 5.88 -7.41
C ASP A 209 -20.48 5.91 -8.93
N GLN A 210 -21.08 7.00 -9.41
CA GLN A 210 -21.37 7.22 -10.82
C GLN A 210 -20.10 7.39 -11.67
N ALA A 211 -19.02 7.89 -11.08
CA ALA A 211 -17.75 8.10 -11.79
C ALA A 211 -17.04 6.76 -12.09
N ASP A 212 -17.11 5.78 -11.17
CA ASP A 212 -16.52 4.45 -11.37
C ASP A 212 -17.48 3.44 -12.02
N ALA A 213 -18.76 3.77 -12.14
CA ALA A 213 -19.78 2.86 -12.65
C ALA A 213 -19.46 2.27 -14.04
N PRO A 214 -19.00 3.07 -15.05
CA PRO A 214 -18.60 2.52 -16.34
C PRO A 214 -17.39 1.56 -16.23
N GLY A 215 -16.43 1.86 -15.36
CA GLY A 215 -15.28 1.00 -15.11
C GLY A 215 -15.67 -0.32 -14.43
N ARG A 216 -16.67 -0.27 -13.55
CA ARG A 216 -17.24 -1.48 -12.93
C ARG A 216 -17.94 -2.37 -13.93
N PHE A 217 -18.75 -1.78 -14.81
CA PHE A 217 -19.42 -2.50 -15.87
C PHE A 217 -18.42 -3.30 -16.71
N ILE A 218 -17.34 -2.66 -17.19
CA ILE A 218 -16.29 -3.30 -17.98
C ILE A 218 -15.56 -4.42 -17.19
N ARG A 219 -15.42 -4.27 -15.87
CA ARG A 219 -14.80 -5.33 -15.03
C ARG A 219 -15.70 -6.54 -14.86
N PHE A 220 -16.99 -6.35 -14.91
CA PHE A 220 -17.99 -7.41 -14.77
C PHE A 220 -18.23 -8.13 -16.08
N ASP A 221 -18.25 -7.42 -17.20
CA ASP A 221 -18.34 -7.92 -18.58
C ASP A 221 -17.06 -8.71 -18.93
N LYS A 222 -17.09 -10.01 -18.68
CA LYS A 222 -15.93 -10.90 -18.83
C LYS A 222 -15.71 -11.34 -20.27
N ASP A 223 -16.77 -11.59 -20.99
CA ASP A 223 -16.74 -12.01 -22.38
C ASP A 223 -16.68 -10.82 -23.35
N LYS A 224 -16.88 -9.58 -22.83
CA LYS A 224 -16.77 -8.31 -23.56
C LYS A 224 -17.82 -8.16 -24.67
N ASP A 225 -18.97 -8.71 -24.44
CA ASP A 225 -20.11 -8.60 -25.39
C ASP A 225 -20.86 -7.25 -25.24
N GLY A 226 -20.49 -6.44 -24.22
CA GLY A 226 -21.07 -5.12 -23.96
C GLY A 226 -22.33 -5.16 -23.10
N ARG A 227 -22.71 -6.31 -22.54
CA ARG A 227 -23.83 -6.55 -21.64
C ARG A 227 -23.37 -7.36 -20.46
N LEU A 228 -24.15 -7.45 -19.38
CA LEU A 228 -23.86 -8.32 -18.25
C LEU A 228 -24.90 -9.41 -18.16
N SER A 229 -24.51 -10.64 -18.36
CA SER A 229 -25.32 -11.80 -18.06
C SER A 229 -25.57 -11.91 -16.54
N GLN A 230 -26.61 -12.62 -16.13
CA GLN A 230 -26.88 -12.89 -14.72
C GLN A 230 -25.68 -13.58 -14.05
N GLU A 231 -25.01 -14.46 -14.74
CA GLU A 231 -23.83 -15.17 -14.20
C GLU A 231 -22.67 -14.21 -13.93
N GLU A 232 -22.35 -13.32 -14.84
CA GLU A 232 -21.31 -12.30 -14.68
C GLU A 232 -21.63 -11.33 -13.55
N PHE A 233 -22.86 -10.84 -13.50
CA PHE A 233 -23.31 -9.94 -12.44
C PHE A 233 -23.28 -10.60 -11.07
N VAL A 234 -23.68 -11.86 -10.92
CA VAL A 234 -23.68 -12.59 -9.65
C VAL A 234 -22.25 -12.90 -9.22
N ARG A 235 -21.39 -13.42 -10.11
CA ARG A 235 -20.00 -13.79 -9.78
C ARG A 235 -19.11 -12.59 -9.48
N ALA A 236 -19.30 -11.48 -10.14
CA ALA A 236 -18.47 -10.28 -9.95
C ALA A 236 -18.58 -9.65 -8.55
N GLY A 237 -19.50 -10.11 -7.71
CA GLY A 237 -19.73 -9.57 -6.37
C GLY A 237 -19.36 -10.50 -5.22
N ASN A 238 -18.82 -11.66 -5.50
CA ASN A 238 -18.34 -12.63 -4.50
C ASN A 238 -16.85 -12.50 -4.27
#